data_c6977ad95f5f200c0a4aec6746bab247
#
_entry.id   c6977ad95f5f200c0a4aec6746bab247
#
_cell.length_a   1.000
_cell.length_b   1.000
_cell.length_c   1.000
_cell.angle_alpha   90.00
_cell.angle_beta   90.00
_cell.angle_gamma   90.00
#
_symmetry.space_group_name_H-M   'P 1'
#
loop_
_entity.id
_entity.type
_entity.pdbx_description
1 polymer ?
#
loop_
_entity_poly.entity_id
_entity_poly.type
_entity_poly.pdbx_seq_one_letter_code
_entity_poly.pdbx_strand_id
1 'polypeptide(L)'
;TKDIYTVGLIEYDERLMSIVAAWIPGRIDKLFADFTGTQVVKGESMVWIYSPELVSTQEEYLLALETFEKVKGSPLDEVIDGAKSLIDASKRRLLWWGITEKQIEVLKKDKKIKQHTVIYAPLNGIVTDKKALEGQYVTQGEMLYIVADLLNVWMKANIYEYEMAWIKIGQEVEVT
;
A
#
# COMPACT_ATOMS: atom_id res chain seq x y z
N THR A 1 -8.74 21.86 44.66
CA THR A 1 -8.72 21.35 43.29
C THR A 1 -9.77 22.09 42.53
N LYS A 2 -9.45 22.66 41.38
CA LYS A 2 -10.40 23.35 40.52
C LYS A 2 -10.66 22.41 39.32
N ASP A 3 -11.89 22.04 39.16
CA ASP A 3 -12.30 21.24 37.96
C ASP A 3 -12.51 22.19 36.80
N ILE A 4 -11.90 21.88 35.68
CA ILE A 4 -12.03 22.62 34.42
C ILE A 4 -12.84 21.79 33.45
N TYR A 5 -13.97 22.33 33.00
CA TYR A 5 -14.82 21.70 32.05
C TYR A 5 -14.63 22.33 30.66
N THR A 6 -14.32 21.53 29.67
CA THR A 6 -14.14 21.98 28.31
C THR A 6 -14.65 20.94 27.31
N VAL A 7 -14.88 21.40 26.08
CA VAL A 7 -15.25 20.51 24.97
C VAL A 7 -13.99 20.00 24.32
N GLY A 8 -13.89 18.70 24.18
CA GLY A 8 -12.81 18.02 23.46
C GLY A 8 -13.30 17.34 22.18
N LEU A 9 -12.41 17.23 21.21
CA LEU A 9 -12.61 16.43 20.01
C LEU A 9 -11.74 15.19 20.13
N ILE A 10 -12.31 14.02 19.86
CA ILE A 10 -11.56 12.78 19.75
C ILE A 10 -11.04 12.68 18.33
N GLU A 11 -9.75 12.57 18.19
CA GLU A 11 -9.05 12.39 16.92
C GLU A 11 -8.19 11.12 16.96
N TYR A 12 -7.92 10.55 15.80
CA TYR A 12 -7.01 9.43 15.71
C TYR A 12 -5.56 9.89 15.91
N ASP A 13 -4.71 8.98 16.40
CA ASP A 13 -3.27 9.24 16.50
C ASP A 13 -2.67 9.22 15.10
N GLU A 14 -2.22 10.38 14.61
CA GLU A 14 -1.64 10.53 13.26
C GLU A 14 -0.40 9.63 13.06
N ARG A 15 0.28 9.22 14.13
CA ARG A 15 1.42 8.31 14.08
C ARG A 15 1.00 6.86 13.78
N LEU A 16 -0.27 6.54 14.01
CA LEU A 16 -0.86 5.21 13.80
C LEU A 16 -1.72 5.15 12.52
N MET A 17 -1.46 6.08 11.60
CA MET A 17 -2.10 6.12 10.29
C MET A 17 -1.18 5.60 9.20
N SER A 18 -1.79 5.06 8.16
CA SER A 18 -1.08 4.62 6.96
C SER A 18 -1.85 4.99 5.71
N ILE A 19 -1.14 5.58 4.76
CA ILE A 19 -1.69 5.84 3.43
C ILE A 19 -1.51 4.58 2.58
N VAL A 20 -2.60 4.14 1.98
CA VAL A 20 -2.61 3.07 0.97
C VAL A 20 -2.65 3.74 -0.41
N ALA A 21 -1.56 3.63 -1.15
CA ALA A 21 -1.41 4.23 -2.47
C ALA A 21 -1.28 3.17 -3.57
N ALA A 22 -1.61 3.55 -4.80
CA ALA A 22 -1.37 2.71 -5.97
C ALA A 22 0.14 2.64 -6.27
N TRP A 23 0.69 1.43 -6.33
CA TRP A 23 2.11 1.23 -6.64
C TRP A 23 2.38 1.15 -8.13
N ILE A 24 1.33 0.91 -8.91
CA ILE A 24 1.37 0.77 -10.36
C ILE A 24 0.15 1.50 -10.95
N PRO A 25 0.30 2.13 -12.11
CA PRO A 25 -0.84 2.72 -12.80
C PRO A 25 -1.76 1.64 -13.36
N GLY A 26 -3.06 1.92 -13.35
CA GLY A 26 -4.04 0.95 -13.84
C GLY A 26 -5.46 1.30 -13.47
N ARG A 27 -6.39 0.44 -13.87
CA ARG A 27 -7.80 0.58 -13.55
C ARG A 27 -8.14 -0.23 -12.30
N ILE A 28 -8.87 0.37 -11.39
CA ILE A 28 -9.44 -0.34 -10.26
C ILE A 28 -10.60 -1.21 -10.75
N ASP A 29 -10.45 -2.53 -10.68
CA ASP A 29 -11.49 -3.46 -11.09
C ASP A 29 -12.37 -3.90 -9.93
N LYS A 30 -11.82 -3.93 -8.70
CA LYS A 30 -12.58 -4.32 -7.50
C LYS A 30 -12.05 -3.66 -6.25
N LEU A 31 -12.98 -3.21 -5.41
CA LEU A 31 -12.74 -2.76 -4.05
C LEU A 31 -13.29 -3.80 -3.05
N PHE A 32 -12.50 -4.12 -2.02
CA PHE A 32 -12.93 -4.97 -0.90
C PHE A 32 -13.29 -4.14 0.32
N ALA A 33 -12.61 -2.99 0.50
CA ALA A 33 -12.97 -1.96 1.46
C ALA A 33 -13.73 -0.85 0.70
N ASP A 34 -15.05 -0.98 0.59
CA ASP A 34 -15.88 -0.17 -0.31
C ASP A 34 -16.49 1.07 0.35
N PHE A 35 -16.36 1.24 1.67
CA PHE A 35 -16.84 2.42 2.41
C PHE A 35 -15.91 2.83 3.56
N THR A 36 -16.00 4.10 3.94
CA THR A 36 -15.34 4.65 5.13
C THR A 36 -15.94 4.01 6.39
N GLY A 37 -15.09 3.60 7.33
CA GLY A 37 -15.50 2.84 8.52
C GLY A 37 -15.32 1.33 8.38
N THR A 38 -14.94 0.82 7.19
CA THR A 38 -14.62 -0.60 7.00
C THR A 38 -13.42 -0.97 7.86
N GLN A 39 -13.57 -2.02 8.67
CA GLN A 39 -12.47 -2.60 9.43
C GLN A 39 -11.63 -3.49 8.52
N VAL A 40 -10.31 -3.37 8.62
CA VAL A 40 -9.35 -4.15 7.83
C VAL A 40 -8.28 -4.75 8.72
N VAL A 41 -7.79 -5.93 8.31
CA VAL A 41 -6.71 -6.63 8.98
C VAL A 41 -5.45 -6.55 8.11
N LYS A 42 -4.29 -6.37 8.75
CA LYS A 42 -3.00 -6.32 8.05
C LYS A 42 -2.83 -7.52 7.11
N GLY A 43 -2.52 -7.24 5.84
CA GLY A 43 -2.38 -8.26 4.80
C GLY A 43 -3.70 -8.67 4.13
N GLU A 44 -4.84 -8.11 4.54
CA GLU A 44 -6.12 -8.29 3.86
C GLU A 44 -6.14 -7.54 2.52
N SER A 45 -6.78 -8.12 1.50
CA SER A 45 -6.90 -7.51 0.17
C SER A 45 -7.84 -6.31 0.23
N MET A 46 -7.38 -5.15 -0.22
CA MET A 46 -8.18 -3.93 -0.28
C MET A 46 -8.63 -3.58 -1.69
N VAL A 47 -7.74 -3.73 -2.68
CA VAL A 47 -8.00 -3.31 -4.07
C VAL A 47 -7.39 -4.29 -5.05
N TRP A 48 -8.11 -4.57 -6.14
CA TRP A 48 -7.56 -5.17 -7.35
C TRP A 48 -7.38 -4.11 -8.42
N ILE A 49 -6.15 -3.99 -8.93
CA ILE A 49 -5.82 -3.09 -10.02
C ILE A 49 -5.43 -3.91 -11.25
N TYR A 50 -6.14 -3.71 -12.34
CA TYR A 50 -5.74 -4.17 -13.66
C TYR A 50 -4.71 -3.21 -14.24
N SER A 51 -3.53 -3.72 -14.59
CA SER A 51 -2.46 -2.90 -15.17
C SER A 51 -1.91 -3.53 -16.45
N PRO A 52 -2.07 -2.87 -17.61
CA PRO A 52 -1.44 -3.31 -18.86
C PRO A 52 0.09 -3.35 -18.75
N GLU A 53 0.68 -2.42 -18.00
CA GLU A 53 2.15 -2.36 -17.79
C GLU A 53 2.64 -3.57 -16.99
N LEU A 54 1.86 -4.02 -16.00
CA LEU A 54 2.18 -5.24 -15.26
C LEU A 54 2.18 -6.46 -16.20
N VAL A 55 1.18 -6.57 -17.07
CA VAL A 55 1.08 -7.65 -18.06
C VAL A 55 2.30 -7.63 -18.96
N SER A 56 2.59 -6.50 -19.61
CA SER A 56 3.72 -6.36 -20.54
C SER A 56 5.06 -6.69 -19.87
N THR A 57 5.28 -6.22 -18.63
CA THR A 57 6.56 -6.51 -17.93
C THR A 57 6.69 -7.97 -17.52
N GLN A 58 5.59 -8.66 -17.20
CA GLN A 58 5.62 -10.11 -16.99
C GLN A 58 5.96 -10.85 -18.29
N GLU A 59 5.40 -10.42 -19.42
CA GLU A 59 5.72 -10.96 -20.75
C GLU A 59 7.20 -10.74 -21.09
N GLU A 60 7.71 -9.51 -20.89
CA GLU A 60 9.13 -9.18 -21.08
C GLU A 60 10.04 -10.08 -20.23
N TYR A 61 9.68 -10.28 -18.96
CA TYR A 61 10.45 -11.14 -18.05
C TYR A 61 10.49 -12.60 -18.52
N LEU A 62 9.34 -13.16 -18.93
CA LEU A 62 9.26 -14.52 -19.44
C LEU A 62 10.03 -14.67 -20.75
N LEU A 63 9.94 -13.70 -21.66
CA LEU A 63 10.68 -13.69 -22.92
C LEU A 63 12.19 -13.59 -22.68
N ALA A 64 12.63 -12.78 -21.71
CA ALA A 64 14.03 -12.68 -21.32
C ALA A 64 14.57 -14.03 -20.78
N LEU A 65 13.77 -14.73 -19.97
CA LEU A 65 14.12 -16.08 -19.50
C LEU A 65 14.25 -17.07 -20.67
N GLU A 66 13.31 -17.07 -21.61
CA GLU A 66 13.38 -17.95 -22.79
C GLU A 66 14.59 -17.64 -23.68
N THR A 67 14.89 -16.34 -23.85
CA THR A 67 16.07 -15.90 -24.60
C THR A 67 17.35 -16.41 -23.93
N PHE A 68 17.47 -16.24 -22.62
CA PHE A 68 18.61 -16.72 -21.85
C PHE A 68 18.79 -18.23 -22.00
N GLU A 69 17.73 -19.03 -21.91
CA GLU A 69 17.80 -20.48 -22.11
C GLU A 69 18.33 -20.87 -23.49
N LYS A 70 18.00 -20.11 -24.54
CA LYS A 70 18.50 -20.33 -25.89
C LYS A 70 19.97 -19.98 -26.07
N VAL A 71 20.46 -18.95 -25.37
CA VAL A 71 21.81 -18.41 -25.54
C VAL A 71 22.82 -18.83 -24.46
N LYS A 72 22.40 -19.49 -23.39
CA LYS A 72 23.28 -19.92 -22.28
C LYS A 72 24.45 -20.80 -22.68
N GLY A 73 24.37 -21.45 -23.83
CA GLY A 73 25.46 -22.27 -24.42
C GLY A 73 26.25 -21.54 -25.51
N SER A 74 26.06 -20.24 -25.70
CA SER A 74 26.79 -19.46 -26.68
C SER A 74 28.28 -19.35 -26.32
N PRO A 75 29.20 -19.39 -27.28
CA PRO A 75 30.62 -19.15 -27.03
C PRO A 75 30.94 -17.66 -26.77
N LEU A 76 29.95 -16.75 -26.90
CA LEU A 76 30.10 -15.31 -26.73
C LEU A 76 29.52 -14.90 -25.38
N ASP A 77 30.37 -14.58 -24.40
CA ASP A 77 29.96 -14.13 -23.07
C ASP A 77 29.07 -12.88 -23.10
N GLU A 78 29.34 -11.94 -24.02
CA GLU A 78 28.56 -10.71 -24.19
C GLU A 78 27.08 -10.99 -24.47
N VAL A 79 26.77 -12.03 -25.23
CA VAL A 79 25.37 -12.43 -25.54
C VAL A 79 24.67 -12.98 -24.30
N ILE A 80 25.40 -13.79 -23.51
CA ILE A 80 24.89 -14.34 -22.25
C ILE A 80 24.63 -13.24 -21.25
N ASP A 81 25.56 -12.30 -21.10
CA ASP A 81 25.45 -11.19 -20.14
C ASP A 81 24.37 -10.18 -20.55
N GLY A 82 24.18 -9.95 -21.86
CA GLY A 82 23.06 -9.18 -22.37
C GLY A 82 21.70 -9.81 -21.99
N ALA A 83 21.54 -11.12 -22.15
CA ALA A 83 20.33 -11.83 -21.78
C ALA A 83 20.07 -11.80 -20.26
N LYS A 84 21.11 -11.97 -19.42
CA LYS A 84 20.99 -11.82 -17.96
C LYS A 84 20.55 -10.40 -17.57
N SER A 85 21.12 -9.38 -18.20
CA SER A 85 20.78 -7.98 -17.93
C SER A 85 19.31 -7.69 -18.21
N LEU A 86 18.71 -8.29 -19.23
CA LEU A 86 17.27 -8.16 -19.53
C LEU A 86 16.40 -8.82 -18.46
N ILE A 87 16.80 -10.01 -17.97
CA ILE A 87 16.11 -10.68 -16.86
C ILE A 87 16.14 -9.80 -15.61
N ASP A 88 17.32 -9.27 -15.26
CA ASP A 88 17.48 -8.44 -14.07
C ASP A 88 16.73 -7.11 -14.17
N ALA A 89 16.66 -6.51 -15.34
CA ALA A 89 15.93 -5.27 -15.57
C ALA A 89 14.42 -5.47 -15.41
N SER A 90 13.85 -6.49 -16.05
CA SER A 90 12.43 -6.80 -15.94
C SER A 90 12.05 -7.27 -14.53
N LYS A 91 12.90 -8.09 -13.87
CA LYS A 91 12.70 -8.49 -12.47
C LYS A 91 12.67 -7.29 -11.53
N ARG A 92 13.64 -6.35 -11.65
CA ARG A 92 13.64 -5.13 -10.83
C ARG A 92 12.39 -4.30 -11.02
N ARG A 93 11.89 -4.16 -12.25
CA ARG A 93 10.65 -3.42 -12.53
C ARG A 93 9.45 -4.04 -11.83
N LEU A 94 9.31 -5.38 -11.85
CA LEU A 94 8.27 -6.11 -11.12
C LEU A 94 8.36 -5.88 -9.61
N LEU A 95 9.58 -5.90 -9.03
CA LEU A 95 9.80 -5.63 -7.61
C LEU A 95 9.40 -4.18 -7.23
N TRP A 96 9.70 -3.20 -8.07
CA TRP A 96 9.30 -1.80 -7.82
C TRP A 96 7.78 -1.60 -7.81
N TRP A 97 7.04 -2.44 -8.52
CA TRP A 97 5.57 -2.45 -8.49
C TRP A 97 4.98 -3.31 -7.37
N GLY A 98 5.82 -3.72 -6.41
CA GLY A 98 5.38 -4.46 -5.22
C GLY A 98 5.12 -5.95 -5.46
N ILE A 99 5.50 -6.49 -6.63
CA ILE A 99 5.47 -7.93 -6.86
C ILE A 99 6.60 -8.56 -6.05
N THR A 100 6.26 -9.49 -5.18
CA THR A 100 7.22 -10.16 -4.30
C THR A 100 8.08 -11.17 -5.07
N GLU A 101 9.26 -11.47 -4.55
CA GLU A 101 10.13 -12.51 -5.16
C GLU A 101 9.43 -13.86 -5.27
N LYS A 102 8.62 -14.23 -4.26
CA LYS A 102 7.83 -15.46 -4.31
C LYS A 102 6.84 -15.47 -5.49
N GLN A 103 6.21 -14.36 -5.78
CA GLN A 103 5.31 -14.23 -6.92
C GLN A 103 6.06 -14.30 -8.26
N ILE A 104 7.28 -13.74 -8.32
CA ILE A 104 8.14 -13.83 -9.51
C ILE A 104 8.60 -15.28 -9.74
N GLU A 105 8.95 -16.02 -8.69
CA GLU A 105 9.29 -17.43 -8.81
C GLU A 105 8.10 -18.30 -9.28
N VAL A 106 6.89 -18.01 -8.80
CA VAL A 106 5.66 -18.63 -9.28
C VAL A 106 5.43 -18.31 -10.76
N LEU A 107 5.60 -17.03 -11.17
CA LEU A 107 5.50 -16.61 -12.57
C LEU A 107 6.48 -17.35 -13.45
N LYS A 108 7.75 -17.48 -13.01
CA LYS A 108 8.80 -18.23 -13.72
C LYS A 108 8.45 -19.70 -13.88
N LYS A 109 7.89 -20.32 -12.83
CA LYS A 109 7.55 -21.75 -12.82
C LYS A 109 6.30 -22.04 -13.65
N ASP A 110 5.23 -21.30 -13.41
CA ASP A 110 3.90 -21.58 -13.98
C ASP A 110 3.70 -20.92 -15.34
N LYS A 111 4.52 -19.92 -15.68
CA LYS A 111 4.44 -19.11 -16.91
C LYS A 111 3.04 -18.48 -17.12
N LYS A 112 2.29 -18.28 -16.03
CA LYS A 112 0.95 -17.70 -16.05
C LYS A 112 0.99 -16.23 -15.65
N ILE A 113 0.69 -15.36 -16.60
CA ILE A 113 0.63 -13.92 -16.41
C ILE A 113 -0.60 -13.56 -15.57
N LYS A 114 -0.39 -12.73 -14.56
CA LYS A 114 -1.46 -12.15 -13.75
C LYS A 114 -1.82 -10.78 -14.28
N GLN A 115 -3.11 -10.57 -14.57
CA GLN A 115 -3.60 -9.30 -15.09
C GLN A 115 -3.81 -8.26 -13.99
N HIS A 116 -4.00 -8.72 -12.75
CA HIS A 116 -4.27 -7.85 -11.60
C HIS A 116 -3.15 -7.93 -10.58
N THR A 117 -2.86 -6.79 -9.99
CA THR A 117 -2.13 -6.71 -8.72
C THR A 117 -3.12 -6.46 -7.59
N VAL A 118 -2.76 -6.94 -6.39
CA VAL A 118 -3.57 -6.77 -5.18
C VAL A 118 -2.83 -5.82 -4.26
N ILE A 119 -3.52 -4.78 -3.82
CA ILE A 119 -3.03 -3.90 -2.76
C ILE A 119 -3.64 -4.39 -1.44
N TYR A 120 -2.78 -4.55 -0.45
CA TYR A 120 -3.12 -5.10 0.85
C TYR A 120 -3.12 -4.03 1.94
N ALA A 121 -3.90 -4.26 3.00
CA ALA A 121 -3.90 -3.41 4.19
C ALA A 121 -2.52 -3.44 4.88
N PRO A 122 -1.92 -2.28 5.17
CA PRO A 122 -0.59 -2.19 5.79
C PRO A 122 -0.60 -2.45 7.30
N LEU A 123 -1.75 -2.21 7.95
CA LEU A 123 -1.95 -2.37 9.38
C LEU A 123 -3.38 -2.85 9.69
N ASN A 124 -3.61 -3.26 10.94
CA ASN A 124 -4.97 -3.49 11.44
C ASN A 124 -5.59 -2.15 11.79
N GLY A 125 -6.82 -1.89 11.34
CA GLY A 125 -7.45 -0.62 11.63
C GLY A 125 -8.74 -0.41 10.90
N ILE A 126 -9.13 0.85 10.77
CA ILE A 126 -10.38 1.26 10.11
C ILE A 126 -10.03 2.23 8.97
N VAL A 127 -10.72 2.10 7.85
CA VAL A 127 -10.64 3.04 6.74
C VAL A 127 -11.25 4.38 7.17
N THR A 128 -10.43 5.41 7.32
CA THR A 128 -10.86 6.77 7.72
C THR A 128 -11.15 7.66 6.53
N ASP A 129 -10.50 7.42 5.40
CA ASP A 129 -10.77 8.11 4.13
C ASP A 129 -10.65 7.12 2.96
N LYS A 130 -11.58 7.23 2.01
CA LYS A 130 -11.63 6.42 0.80
C LYS A 130 -11.72 7.34 -0.41
N LYS A 131 -10.68 7.32 -1.25
CA LYS A 131 -10.61 8.04 -2.52
C LYS A 131 -10.84 7.13 -3.73
N ALA A 132 -10.57 5.84 -3.57
CA ALA A 132 -10.69 4.84 -4.62
C ALA A 132 -12.14 4.61 -5.05
N LEU A 133 -12.38 4.54 -6.35
CA LEU A 133 -13.67 4.17 -6.94
C LEU A 133 -13.47 3.02 -7.95
N GLU A 134 -14.40 2.06 -7.97
CA GLU A 134 -14.38 1.00 -8.99
C GLU A 134 -14.53 1.61 -10.39
N GLY A 135 -13.74 1.10 -11.34
CA GLY A 135 -13.68 1.61 -12.70
C GLY A 135 -12.75 2.83 -12.88
N GLN A 136 -12.30 3.47 -11.81
CA GLN A 136 -11.37 4.59 -11.89
C GLN A 136 -10.00 4.13 -12.38
N TYR A 137 -9.37 4.95 -13.24
CA TYR A 137 -7.96 4.78 -13.58
C TYR A 137 -7.11 5.57 -12.60
N VAL A 138 -6.09 4.93 -12.02
CA VAL A 138 -5.19 5.52 -11.04
C VAL A 138 -3.76 5.57 -11.55
N THR A 139 -3.02 6.56 -11.09
CA THR A 139 -1.59 6.74 -11.38
C THR A 139 -0.73 6.20 -10.24
N GLN A 140 0.54 5.93 -10.53
CA GLN A 140 1.49 5.51 -9.49
C GLN A 140 1.63 6.59 -8.41
N GLY A 141 1.53 6.19 -7.13
CA GLY A 141 1.58 7.10 -5.98
C GLY A 141 0.24 7.72 -5.61
N GLU A 142 -0.81 7.51 -6.38
CA GLU A 142 -2.14 8.03 -6.07
C GLU A 142 -2.71 7.40 -4.81
N MET A 143 -3.19 8.24 -3.89
CA MET A 143 -3.77 7.81 -2.62
C MET A 143 -5.13 7.19 -2.83
N LEU A 144 -5.29 5.95 -2.36
CA LEU A 144 -6.53 5.17 -2.46
C LEU A 144 -7.32 5.20 -1.16
N TYR A 145 -6.63 5.00 -0.03
CA TYR A 145 -7.22 4.98 1.31
C TYR A 145 -6.28 5.59 2.34
N ILE A 146 -6.88 5.97 3.46
CA ILE A 146 -6.20 6.18 4.72
C ILE A 146 -6.77 5.16 5.70
N VAL A 147 -5.88 4.41 6.36
CA VAL A 147 -6.23 3.44 7.40
C VAL A 147 -5.60 3.90 8.70
N ALA A 148 -6.40 3.95 9.76
CA ALA A 148 -5.94 4.33 11.10
C ALA A 148 -6.22 3.21 12.10
N ASP A 149 -5.28 2.98 13.02
CA ASP A 149 -5.51 2.18 14.21
C ASP A 149 -6.21 3.06 15.24
N LEU A 150 -7.43 2.67 15.66
CA LEU A 150 -8.24 3.41 16.62
C LEU A 150 -8.13 2.87 18.05
N LEU A 151 -7.19 1.94 18.33
CA LEU A 151 -6.97 1.46 19.69
C LEU A 151 -6.47 2.58 20.63
N ASN A 152 -5.75 3.55 20.06
CA ASN A 152 -5.33 4.74 20.78
C ASN A 152 -5.83 5.97 20.00
N VAL A 153 -6.51 6.85 20.72
CA VAL A 153 -7.04 8.09 20.18
C VAL A 153 -6.53 9.27 20.98
N TRP A 154 -6.45 10.41 20.37
CA TRP A 154 -6.13 11.66 21.02
C TRP A 154 -7.42 12.41 21.34
N MET A 155 -7.45 13.04 22.50
CA MET A 155 -8.48 14.02 22.84
C MET A 155 -7.84 15.41 22.81
N LYS A 156 -8.26 16.23 21.87
CA LYS A 156 -7.87 17.65 21.79
C LYS A 156 -8.90 18.50 22.48
N ALA A 157 -8.52 19.15 23.56
CA ALA A 157 -9.37 20.06 24.31
C ALA A 157 -8.85 21.49 24.20
N ASN A 158 -9.72 22.43 23.94
CA ASN A 158 -9.37 23.85 23.92
C ASN A 158 -9.53 24.43 25.32
N ILE A 159 -8.44 24.96 25.85
CA ILE A 159 -8.40 25.53 27.18
C ILE A 159 -8.16 27.02 27.07
N TYR A 160 -8.86 27.80 27.88
CA TYR A 160 -8.69 29.25 27.92
C TYR A 160 -7.37 29.63 28.56
N GLU A 161 -6.74 30.71 28.08
CA GLU A 161 -5.42 31.19 28.58
C GLU A 161 -5.38 31.40 30.09
N TYR A 162 -6.45 31.94 30.69
CA TYR A 162 -6.53 32.16 32.12
C TYR A 162 -6.61 30.87 32.96
N GLU A 163 -6.87 29.72 32.35
CA GLU A 163 -6.93 28.40 32.98
C GLU A 163 -5.61 27.61 32.83
N MET A 164 -4.73 28.02 31.92
CA MET A 164 -3.44 27.34 31.70
C MET A 164 -2.58 27.19 32.93
N ALA A 165 -2.66 28.15 33.87
CA ALA A 165 -1.89 28.11 35.14
C ALA A 165 -2.26 26.90 36.01
N TRP A 166 -3.40 26.29 35.84
CA TRP A 166 -3.93 25.15 36.60
C TRP A 166 -3.64 23.81 35.97
N ILE A 167 -3.15 23.78 34.72
CA ILE A 167 -2.94 22.55 33.94
C ILE A 167 -1.45 22.18 34.01
N LYS A 168 -1.21 20.91 34.26
CA LYS A 168 0.13 20.31 34.27
C LYS A 168 0.13 19.01 33.47
N ILE A 169 1.27 18.73 32.87
CA ILE A 169 1.48 17.44 32.18
C ILE A 169 1.37 16.31 33.22
N GLY A 170 0.61 15.27 32.85
CA GLY A 170 0.40 14.09 33.71
C GLY A 170 -0.85 14.17 34.60
N GLN A 171 -1.69 15.18 34.44
CA GLN A 171 -3.01 15.21 35.08
C GLN A 171 -3.97 14.21 34.41
N GLU A 172 -4.80 13.57 35.27
CA GLU A 172 -5.89 12.74 34.76
C GLU A 172 -7.01 13.59 34.16
N VAL A 173 -7.59 13.12 33.12
CA VAL A 173 -8.71 13.75 32.40
C VAL A 173 -9.84 12.74 32.31
N GLU A 174 -11.02 13.15 32.75
CA GLU A 174 -12.26 12.38 32.61
C GLU A 174 -13.00 12.84 31.36
N VAL A 175 -13.41 11.88 30.54
CA VAL A 175 -14.18 12.12 29.31
C VAL A 175 -15.57 11.52 29.48
N THR A 176 -16.62 12.33 29.34
CA THR A 176 -18.03 11.91 29.51
C THR A 176 -18.85 12.19 28.26
#